data_28a08c79efb751d0773ebc8004391dde
#
_entry.id   28a08c79efb751d0773ebc8004391dde
#
_cell.length_a   1.000
_cell.length_b   1.000
_cell.length_c   1.000
_cell.angle_alpha   90.00
_cell.angle_beta   90.00
_cell.angle_gamma   90.00
#
_symmetry.space_group_name_H-M   'P 1'
#
loop_
_entity.id
_entity.type
_entity.pdbx_description
1 polymer ?
#
loop_
_entity_poly.entity_id
_entity_poly.type
_entity_poly.pdbx_seq_one_letter_code
_entity_poly.pdbx_strand_id
1 'polypeptide(L)'
;MSAKASGEIKTIRVQQKQKNGDIYVIERKIRYDLEKKYNVVQSSKVVGKIVKGSSKIVPTRPKKKRKDNQVNMEKESSNKLTATRLKTGMMDIIDHIGKVSGIDDAIYESSEDLGTAQKIISLARYLLATNGQSLPGITAWQFTHSLPYEDGFSEEIYHNLFESLGRNETLQQNFFKLRCEPLKQNAVLAYDSTTISTYSGNLPEARRGFNKAKDGLETIKLLTLYSVETRQPVAFSKQPGNIPDVITIENALKQFEVLGIGRAQIVTDNGYYSESNLSHMLLAHFDFITLVKTSIKWVKAELDAHLNDFQGTSRACPFDPITHGITITLKRDFKKTRKYASNTSGAKKGDEETFSRRVYLNLYFNAVRKNDEDASLDRDLIELKTFLETKGNEVEDLNESTQNKVASFLNITKRGDKTIITFNDAAIIEQKKYHGFFALVSNSEKDAFECLKKYRKRETIEFFFESGKQRADGTRPRVWHTDALRGRMFVQFITLCYYEYFLDMIRNMKEKLGVKTGDPQHDLKQNLDKENELKSWLDKTPLYLVLQWFDAIEEVKVSNKLRTKRWSTEKTSRDKMFLAKLGMNLS
;
A
#
# COMPACT_ATOMS: atom_id res chain seq x y z
N MET A 1 35.17 -29.48 -45.39
CA MET A 1 35.67 -28.32 -44.63
C MET A 1 34.71 -28.04 -43.48
N SER A 2 35.17 -28.20 -42.25
CA SER A 2 34.36 -28.12 -41.05
C SER A 2 33.99 -26.66 -40.74
N ALA A 3 32.69 -26.39 -40.60
CA ALA A 3 32.16 -25.09 -40.22
C ALA A 3 32.45 -24.80 -38.71
N LYS A 4 33.69 -24.50 -38.37
CA LYS A 4 34.15 -24.20 -37.00
C LYS A 4 34.18 -22.71 -36.65
N ALA A 5 33.70 -21.81 -37.49
CA ALA A 5 33.97 -20.38 -37.33
C ALA A 5 32.77 -19.43 -37.35
N SER A 6 31.54 -19.89 -37.49
CA SER A 6 30.40 -18.96 -37.41
C SER A 6 29.48 -19.36 -36.25
N GLY A 7 29.17 -18.42 -35.35
CA GLY A 7 28.17 -18.58 -34.30
C GLY A 7 26.75 -18.78 -34.84
N GLU A 8 26.60 -19.27 -36.05
CA GLU A 8 25.33 -19.55 -36.71
C GLU A 8 24.62 -20.75 -36.12
N ILE A 9 23.32 -20.61 -35.98
CA ILE A 9 22.43 -21.67 -35.49
C ILE A 9 22.17 -22.63 -36.65
N LYS A 10 22.62 -23.89 -36.51
CA LYS A 10 22.32 -24.95 -37.49
C LYS A 10 21.19 -25.81 -37.02
N THR A 11 20.30 -26.19 -37.94
CA THR A 11 19.22 -27.13 -37.68
C THR A 11 19.66 -28.53 -38.15
N ILE A 12 19.66 -29.49 -37.25
CA ILE A 12 19.96 -30.89 -37.53
C ILE A 12 18.78 -31.79 -37.15
N ARG A 13 18.62 -32.90 -37.87
CA ARG A 13 17.63 -33.94 -37.50
C ARG A 13 18.37 -35.16 -36.94
N VAL A 14 17.96 -35.55 -35.75
CA VAL A 14 18.53 -36.69 -35.02
C VAL A 14 17.45 -37.74 -34.84
N GLN A 15 17.78 -38.99 -35.08
CA GLN A 15 16.90 -40.12 -34.83
C GLN A 15 17.24 -40.72 -33.46
N GLN A 16 16.24 -40.88 -32.61
CA GLN A 16 16.37 -41.46 -31.28
C GLN A 16 15.45 -42.66 -31.13
N LYS A 17 16.07 -43.83 -30.93
CA LYS A 17 15.35 -45.11 -30.73
C LYS A 17 14.80 -45.15 -29.33
N GLN A 18 13.53 -45.46 -29.16
CA GLN A 18 12.86 -45.66 -27.88
C GLN A 18 12.83 -47.13 -27.44
N LYS A 19 12.56 -47.39 -26.17
CA LYS A 19 12.49 -48.76 -25.58
C LYS A 19 11.43 -49.64 -26.24
N ASN A 20 10.36 -49.04 -26.79
CA ASN A 20 9.28 -49.74 -27.50
C ASN A 20 9.63 -50.05 -28.99
N GLY A 21 10.82 -49.70 -29.44
CA GLY A 21 11.30 -49.95 -30.82
C GLY A 21 10.95 -48.85 -31.82
N ASP A 22 10.16 -47.84 -31.49
CA ASP A 22 9.88 -46.70 -32.32
C ASP A 22 11.11 -45.77 -32.41
N ILE A 23 11.34 -45.13 -33.59
CA ILE A 23 12.40 -44.15 -33.79
C ILE A 23 11.77 -42.78 -33.91
N TYR A 24 12.06 -41.91 -32.93
CA TYR A 24 11.60 -40.52 -32.95
C TYR A 24 12.60 -39.68 -33.76
N VAL A 25 12.06 -38.83 -34.64
CA VAL A 25 12.84 -37.85 -35.40
C VAL A 25 12.72 -36.52 -34.71
N ILE A 26 13.85 -36.03 -34.19
CA ILE A 26 13.95 -34.81 -33.43
C ILE A 26 14.74 -33.78 -34.23
N GLU A 27 14.17 -32.64 -34.47
CA GLU A 27 14.85 -31.50 -35.07
C GLU A 27 15.46 -30.65 -33.93
N ARG A 28 16.77 -30.47 -33.96
CA ARG A 28 17.53 -29.68 -32.99
C ARG A 28 18.18 -28.50 -33.66
N LYS A 29 18.01 -27.31 -33.04
CA LYS A 29 18.82 -26.16 -33.38
C LYS A 29 20.06 -26.16 -32.48
N ILE A 30 21.23 -26.23 -33.09
CA ILE A 30 22.50 -26.27 -32.37
C ILE A 30 23.35 -25.05 -32.74
N ARG A 31 24.08 -24.56 -31.77
CA ARG A 31 25.08 -23.49 -31.94
C ARG A 31 26.41 -23.99 -31.40
N TYR A 32 27.49 -23.74 -32.13
CA TYR A 32 28.82 -24.06 -31.60
C TYR A 32 29.23 -23.07 -30.53
N ASP A 33 29.57 -23.57 -29.36
CA ASP A 33 30.07 -22.79 -28.23
C ASP A 33 31.59 -22.76 -28.31
N LEU A 34 32.15 -21.56 -28.48
CA LEU A 34 33.59 -21.38 -28.67
C LEU A 34 34.39 -21.64 -27.38
N GLU A 35 33.79 -21.39 -26.21
CA GLU A 35 34.44 -21.61 -24.93
C GLU A 35 34.45 -23.10 -24.56
N LYS A 36 33.31 -23.76 -24.78
CA LYS A 36 33.12 -25.18 -24.45
C LYS A 36 33.64 -26.14 -25.55
N LYS A 37 33.95 -25.61 -26.74
CA LYS A 37 34.45 -26.36 -27.91
C LYS A 37 33.54 -27.51 -28.38
N TYR A 38 32.20 -27.40 -28.13
CA TYR A 38 31.20 -28.35 -28.61
C TYR A 38 29.89 -27.65 -29.01
N ASN A 39 29.00 -28.41 -29.70
CA ASN A 39 27.71 -27.89 -30.11
C ASN A 39 26.70 -27.92 -28.95
N VAL A 40 26.16 -26.77 -28.52
CA VAL A 40 25.11 -26.64 -27.53
C VAL A 40 23.74 -26.62 -28.21
N VAL A 41 22.81 -27.42 -27.70
CA VAL A 41 21.44 -27.47 -28.22
C VAL A 41 20.67 -26.28 -27.68
N GLN A 42 20.21 -25.41 -28.56
CA GLN A 42 19.42 -24.22 -28.24
C GLN A 42 17.93 -24.55 -28.14
N SER A 43 17.43 -25.44 -29.00
CA SER A 43 16.06 -25.91 -28.96
C SER A 43 15.93 -27.30 -29.55
N SER A 44 14.92 -28.06 -29.13
CA SER A 44 14.67 -29.41 -29.58
C SER A 44 13.16 -29.61 -29.78
N LYS A 45 12.77 -30.11 -30.97
CA LYS A 45 11.36 -30.34 -31.32
C LYS A 45 11.21 -31.71 -31.97
N VAL A 46 10.28 -32.52 -31.46
CA VAL A 46 9.92 -33.79 -32.12
C VAL A 46 9.11 -33.49 -33.38
N VAL A 47 9.62 -33.92 -34.53
CA VAL A 47 8.97 -33.72 -35.83
C VAL A 47 8.02 -34.87 -36.17
N GLY A 48 8.38 -36.08 -35.74
CA GLY A 48 7.56 -37.26 -35.97
C GLY A 48 8.24 -38.54 -35.48
N LYS A 49 7.64 -39.68 -35.79
CA LYS A 49 8.21 -40.99 -35.51
C LYS A 49 8.23 -41.87 -36.77
N ILE A 50 9.19 -42.74 -36.85
CA ILE A 50 9.28 -43.82 -37.84
C ILE A 50 8.79 -45.08 -37.16
N VAL A 51 7.70 -45.65 -37.67
CA VAL A 51 7.13 -46.91 -37.13
C VAL A 51 7.91 -48.08 -37.70
N LYS A 52 8.12 -49.12 -36.93
CA LYS A 52 8.85 -50.33 -37.30
C LYS A 52 8.33 -50.90 -38.65
N GLY A 53 9.23 -51.04 -39.64
CA GLY A 53 8.88 -51.51 -41.00
C GLY A 53 8.48 -50.45 -42.01
N SER A 54 8.54 -49.14 -41.67
CA SER A 54 8.28 -48.05 -42.59
C SER A 54 9.46 -47.06 -42.65
N SER A 55 9.72 -46.48 -43.80
CA SER A 55 10.70 -45.39 -43.97
C SER A 55 10.07 -43.99 -43.86
N LYS A 56 8.76 -43.89 -43.72
CA LYS A 56 8.04 -42.60 -43.67
C LYS A 56 7.93 -42.07 -42.26
N ILE A 57 8.18 -40.77 -42.09
CA ILE A 57 7.98 -40.06 -40.79
C ILE A 57 6.50 -39.77 -40.61
N VAL A 58 5.92 -40.33 -39.57
CA VAL A 58 4.53 -40.09 -39.19
C VAL A 58 4.51 -39.08 -38.03
N PRO A 59 3.65 -38.04 -38.05
CA PRO A 59 3.54 -37.09 -36.93
C PRO A 59 3.18 -37.80 -35.64
N THR A 60 3.85 -37.49 -34.53
CA THR A 60 3.61 -38.10 -33.22
C THR A 60 2.30 -37.65 -32.56
N ARG A 61 1.78 -36.50 -32.94
CA ARG A 61 0.44 -36.05 -32.63
C ARG A 61 -0.25 -35.70 -33.92
N PRO A 62 -1.50 -36.16 -34.17
CA PRO A 62 -2.28 -35.57 -35.25
C PRO A 62 -2.27 -34.07 -34.95
N LYS A 63 -1.87 -33.25 -35.95
CA LYS A 63 -2.17 -31.82 -35.88
C LYS A 63 -3.67 -31.76 -35.53
N LYS A 64 -4.03 -31.31 -34.33
CA LYS A 64 -5.39 -30.77 -34.15
C LYS A 64 -5.50 -29.80 -35.32
N LYS A 65 -6.31 -30.16 -36.31
CA LYS A 65 -6.79 -29.19 -37.27
C LYS A 65 -7.33 -28.09 -36.35
N ARG A 66 -6.65 -26.94 -36.29
CA ARG A 66 -7.37 -25.71 -35.97
C ARG A 66 -8.55 -25.83 -36.92
N LYS A 67 -9.73 -26.08 -36.38
CA LYS A 67 -10.92 -25.83 -37.14
C LYS A 67 -10.73 -24.37 -37.48
N ASP A 68 -10.44 -24.11 -38.76
CA ASP A 68 -10.71 -22.84 -39.37
C ASP A 68 -12.22 -22.70 -39.23
N ASN A 69 -12.65 -22.14 -38.08
CA ASN A 69 -14.04 -21.74 -37.88
C ASN A 69 -14.42 -20.59 -38.83
N GLN A 70 -13.48 -20.19 -39.74
CA GLN A 70 -13.75 -19.14 -40.72
C GLN A 70 -14.38 -19.64 -42.02
N VAL A 71 -14.32 -20.93 -42.37
CA VAL A 71 -14.78 -21.38 -43.72
C VAL A 71 -16.15 -22.06 -43.72
N ASN A 72 -16.66 -22.51 -42.58
CA ASN A 72 -18.03 -23.08 -42.51
C ASN A 72 -19.09 -22.15 -41.89
N MET A 73 -18.79 -20.90 -41.57
CA MET A 73 -19.78 -19.90 -41.15
C MET A 73 -20.45 -19.16 -42.31
N GLU A 74 -20.02 -19.36 -43.55
CA GLU A 74 -20.55 -18.55 -44.67
C GLU A 74 -21.85 -19.07 -45.33
N LYS A 75 -22.34 -20.26 -44.98
CA LYS A 75 -23.56 -20.79 -45.59
C LYS A 75 -24.82 -20.94 -44.72
N GLU A 76 -24.71 -20.72 -43.39
CA GLU A 76 -25.89 -20.87 -42.52
C GLU A 76 -26.34 -19.60 -41.77
N SER A 77 -25.74 -18.45 -42.01
CA SER A 77 -26.00 -17.29 -41.17
C SER A 77 -26.53 -16.04 -41.86
N SER A 78 -27.49 -16.17 -42.77
CA SER A 78 -28.10 -14.95 -43.33
C SER A 78 -28.96 -14.16 -42.29
N ASN A 79 -29.27 -14.74 -41.11
CA ASN A 79 -30.10 -14.08 -40.08
C ASN A 79 -29.71 -14.35 -38.64
N LYS A 80 -28.49 -14.77 -38.34
CA LYS A 80 -28.10 -15.02 -36.94
C LYS A 80 -27.90 -13.69 -36.21
N LEU A 81 -28.79 -13.40 -35.27
CA LEU A 81 -28.64 -12.30 -34.31
C LEU A 81 -27.58 -12.70 -33.28
N THR A 82 -26.61 -11.84 -33.05
CA THR A 82 -25.68 -11.97 -31.92
C THR A 82 -26.02 -10.90 -30.90
N ALA A 83 -26.14 -11.30 -29.64
CA ALA A 83 -26.32 -10.39 -28.53
C ALA A 83 -25.14 -10.49 -27.60
N THR A 84 -24.56 -9.35 -27.27
CA THR A 84 -23.56 -9.23 -26.20
C THR A 84 -24.14 -8.37 -25.09
N ARG A 85 -23.89 -8.77 -23.85
CA ARG A 85 -24.35 -8.08 -22.65
C ARG A 85 -23.16 -7.85 -21.75
N LEU A 86 -22.87 -6.59 -21.45
CA LEU A 86 -21.77 -6.19 -20.59
C LEU A 86 -22.27 -5.27 -19.48
N LYS A 87 -21.76 -5.46 -18.30
CA LYS A 87 -21.94 -4.58 -17.15
C LYS A 87 -21.00 -3.39 -17.31
N THR A 88 -21.55 -2.24 -17.63
CA THR A 88 -20.74 -1.07 -18.00
C THR A 88 -20.73 0.00 -16.92
N GLY A 89 -21.84 0.18 -16.17
CA GLY A 89 -21.97 1.35 -15.31
C GLY A 89 -20.89 1.50 -14.24
N MET A 90 -20.51 0.42 -13.58
CA MET A 90 -19.40 0.44 -12.62
C MET A 90 -18.08 0.67 -13.34
N MET A 91 -17.84 0.00 -14.48
CA MET A 91 -16.60 0.13 -15.23
C MET A 91 -16.43 1.53 -15.82
N ASP A 92 -17.51 2.17 -16.29
CA ASP A 92 -17.49 3.55 -16.77
C ASP A 92 -17.01 4.53 -15.67
N ILE A 93 -17.47 4.32 -14.42
CA ILE A 93 -17.01 5.11 -13.27
C ILE A 93 -15.52 4.88 -13.03
N ILE A 94 -15.07 3.62 -13.03
CA ILE A 94 -13.65 3.30 -12.79
C ILE A 94 -12.76 3.83 -13.92
N ASP A 95 -13.22 3.74 -15.17
CA ASP A 95 -12.55 4.34 -16.33
C ASP A 95 -12.43 5.86 -16.19
N HIS A 96 -13.50 6.52 -15.75
CA HIS A 96 -13.49 7.94 -15.49
C HIS A 96 -12.48 8.31 -14.40
N ILE A 97 -12.47 7.58 -13.28
CA ILE A 97 -11.49 7.76 -12.21
C ILE A 97 -10.08 7.63 -12.75
N GLY A 98 -9.78 6.58 -13.52
CA GLY A 98 -8.46 6.35 -14.10
C GLY A 98 -7.96 7.52 -14.95
N LYS A 99 -8.84 8.10 -15.77
CA LYS A 99 -8.54 9.24 -16.63
C LYS A 99 -8.33 10.55 -15.84
N VAL A 100 -9.29 10.90 -14.97
CA VAL A 100 -9.23 12.20 -14.27
C VAL A 100 -8.16 12.25 -13.18
N SER A 101 -7.76 11.11 -12.67
CA SER A 101 -6.69 10.99 -11.67
C SER A 101 -5.29 11.00 -12.26
N GLY A 102 -5.15 10.82 -13.58
CA GLY A 102 -3.87 10.61 -14.25
C GLY A 102 -3.18 9.29 -13.91
N ILE A 103 -3.87 8.36 -13.21
CA ILE A 103 -3.28 7.06 -12.83
C ILE A 103 -3.03 6.21 -14.07
N ASP A 104 -3.99 6.15 -14.99
CA ASP A 104 -3.85 5.39 -16.25
C ASP A 104 -2.70 5.93 -17.07
N ASP A 105 -2.62 7.25 -17.25
CA ASP A 105 -1.56 7.91 -18.01
C ASP A 105 -0.19 7.59 -17.39
N ALA A 106 -0.06 7.68 -16.08
CA ALA A 106 1.18 7.34 -15.38
C ALA A 106 1.59 5.87 -15.58
N ILE A 107 0.64 4.93 -15.66
CA ILE A 107 0.93 3.52 -15.94
C ILE A 107 1.37 3.34 -17.38
N TYR A 108 0.67 3.96 -18.35
CA TYR A 108 1.02 3.89 -19.75
C TYR A 108 2.40 4.49 -20.02
N GLU A 109 2.72 5.63 -19.42
CA GLU A 109 4.02 6.30 -19.58
C GLU A 109 5.17 5.52 -18.92
N SER A 110 4.90 4.86 -17.80
CA SER A 110 5.91 4.07 -17.08
C SER A 110 6.18 2.71 -17.73
N SER A 111 5.25 2.21 -18.55
CA SER A 111 5.31 0.87 -19.13
C SER A 111 6.03 0.89 -20.47
N GLU A 112 6.89 -0.13 -20.72
CA GLU A 112 7.61 -0.28 -21.99
C GLU A 112 6.71 -0.70 -23.14
N ASP A 113 5.60 -1.37 -22.84
CA ASP A 113 4.63 -1.87 -23.82
C ASP A 113 3.18 -1.70 -23.35
N LEU A 114 2.31 -1.52 -24.33
CA LEU A 114 0.87 -1.32 -24.11
C LEU A 114 0.21 -2.51 -23.40
N GLY A 115 0.61 -3.74 -23.74
CA GLY A 115 0.01 -4.94 -23.17
C GLY A 115 0.30 -5.09 -21.68
N THR A 116 1.49 -4.72 -21.21
CA THR A 116 1.83 -4.68 -19.79
C THR A 116 1.01 -3.62 -19.06
N ALA A 117 0.89 -2.41 -19.59
CA ALA A 117 0.05 -1.36 -19.02
C ALA A 117 -1.41 -1.81 -18.89
N GLN A 118 -1.98 -2.35 -19.96
CA GLN A 118 -3.36 -2.84 -19.98
C GLN A 118 -3.61 -3.95 -18.95
N LYS A 119 -2.66 -4.87 -18.76
CA LYS A 119 -2.76 -5.94 -17.75
C LYS A 119 -2.75 -5.37 -16.33
N ILE A 120 -1.84 -4.43 -16.05
CA ILE A 120 -1.76 -3.77 -14.73
C ILE A 120 -3.08 -3.07 -14.41
N ILE A 121 -3.56 -2.22 -15.32
CA ILE A 121 -4.81 -1.48 -15.16
C ILE A 121 -5.99 -2.43 -14.98
N SER A 122 -6.08 -3.49 -15.77
CA SER A 122 -7.18 -4.46 -15.69
C SER A 122 -7.22 -5.19 -14.35
N LEU A 123 -6.08 -5.64 -13.83
CA LEU A 123 -6.01 -6.29 -12.52
C LEU A 123 -6.36 -5.33 -11.39
N ALA A 124 -5.84 -4.10 -11.43
CA ALA A 124 -6.12 -3.09 -10.42
C ALA A 124 -7.62 -2.72 -10.39
N ARG A 125 -8.23 -2.58 -11.56
CA ARG A 125 -9.67 -2.31 -11.70
C ARG A 125 -10.54 -3.48 -11.25
N TYR A 126 -10.14 -4.72 -11.55
CA TYR A 126 -10.82 -5.91 -11.03
C TYR A 126 -10.82 -5.93 -9.49
N LEU A 127 -9.67 -5.71 -8.86
CA LEU A 127 -9.57 -5.67 -7.40
C LEU A 127 -10.44 -4.55 -6.81
N LEU A 128 -10.45 -3.36 -7.42
CA LEU A 128 -11.31 -2.25 -7.00
C LEU A 128 -12.78 -2.60 -7.12
N ALA A 129 -13.20 -3.07 -8.30
CA ALA A 129 -14.59 -3.39 -8.64
C ALA A 129 -15.17 -4.48 -7.73
N THR A 130 -14.37 -5.47 -7.39
CA THR A 130 -14.77 -6.63 -6.59
C THR A 130 -14.50 -6.48 -5.09
N ASN A 131 -14.03 -5.31 -4.65
CA ASN A 131 -13.64 -5.07 -3.27
C ASN A 131 -12.61 -6.10 -2.74
N GLY A 132 -11.58 -6.38 -3.55
CA GLY A 132 -10.47 -7.26 -3.19
C GLY A 132 -10.78 -8.75 -3.24
N GLN A 133 -11.68 -9.19 -4.12
CA GLN A 133 -11.83 -10.62 -4.37
C GLN A 133 -10.54 -11.25 -4.90
N SER A 134 -10.39 -12.54 -4.64
CA SER A 134 -9.20 -13.28 -5.06
C SER A 134 -9.03 -13.28 -6.57
N LEU A 135 -7.78 -13.15 -7.04
CA LEU A 135 -7.42 -13.00 -8.46
C LEU A 135 -7.94 -14.11 -9.38
N PRO A 136 -8.02 -15.41 -9.00
CA PRO A 136 -8.62 -16.44 -9.86
C PRO A 136 -10.03 -16.11 -10.34
N GLY A 137 -10.78 -15.31 -9.59
CA GLY A 137 -12.13 -14.87 -9.97
C GLY A 137 -12.18 -14.03 -11.26
N ILE A 138 -11.07 -13.36 -11.64
CA ILE A 138 -11.02 -12.54 -12.85
C ILE A 138 -11.30 -13.34 -14.11
N THR A 139 -10.95 -14.62 -14.15
CA THR A 139 -11.14 -15.50 -15.30
C THR A 139 -12.60 -15.64 -15.70
N ALA A 140 -13.51 -15.62 -14.74
CA ALA A 140 -14.95 -15.65 -14.99
C ALA A 140 -15.54 -14.24 -15.11
N TRP A 141 -15.07 -13.33 -14.27
CA TRP A 141 -15.58 -11.95 -14.17
C TRP A 141 -15.42 -11.16 -15.50
N GLN A 142 -14.29 -11.36 -16.21
CA GLN A 142 -14.02 -10.71 -17.49
C GLN A 142 -15.02 -11.00 -18.61
N PHE A 143 -15.82 -12.06 -18.50
CA PHE A 143 -16.82 -12.36 -19.52
C PHE A 143 -18.03 -11.42 -19.48
N THR A 144 -18.23 -10.73 -18.38
CA THR A 144 -19.35 -9.83 -18.17
C THR A 144 -18.94 -8.37 -18.02
N HIS A 145 -17.63 -8.09 -17.94
CA HIS A 145 -17.09 -6.74 -17.73
C HIS A 145 -16.02 -6.45 -18.77
N SER A 146 -16.00 -5.23 -19.28
CA SER A 146 -14.97 -4.77 -20.21
C SER A 146 -13.71 -4.41 -19.42
N LEU A 147 -12.55 -4.94 -19.85
CA LEU A 147 -11.24 -4.64 -19.31
C LEU A 147 -10.32 -4.09 -20.41
N PRO A 148 -9.36 -3.20 -20.09
CA PRO A 148 -8.37 -2.71 -21.06
C PRO A 148 -7.56 -3.81 -21.73
N TYR A 149 -7.27 -4.91 -21.04
CA TYR A 149 -6.64 -6.09 -21.62
C TYR A 149 -7.71 -7.06 -22.13
N GLU A 150 -7.91 -7.09 -23.47
CA GLU A 150 -9.01 -7.80 -24.12
C GLU A 150 -8.73 -9.30 -24.37
N ASP A 151 -7.45 -9.73 -24.40
CA ASP A 151 -7.09 -11.13 -24.71
C ASP A 151 -7.49 -12.12 -23.61
N GLY A 152 -7.93 -11.61 -22.46
CA GLY A 152 -8.41 -12.37 -21.31
C GLY A 152 -7.30 -12.87 -20.39
N PHE A 153 -7.65 -12.98 -19.11
CA PHE A 153 -6.76 -13.44 -18.05
C PHE A 153 -6.86 -14.94 -17.80
N SER A 154 -5.70 -15.57 -17.62
CA SER A 154 -5.52 -16.86 -16.97
C SER A 154 -4.61 -16.69 -15.75
N GLU A 155 -4.53 -17.70 -14.89
CA GLU A 155 -3.63 -17.68 -13.74
C GLU A 155 -2.16 -17.49 -14.16
N GLU A 156 -1.74 -18.12 -15.25
CA GLU A 156 -0.39 -18.00 -15.80
C GLU A 156 -0.09 -16.54 -16.19
N ILE A 157 -1.05 -15.83 -16.81
CA ILE A 157 -0.85 -14.47 -17.30
C ILE A 157 -0.58 -13.51 -16.14
N TYR A 158 -1.39 -13.54 -15.06
CA TYR A 158 -1.16 -12.60 -13.96
C TYR A 158 0.03 -13.00 -13.08
N HIS A 159 0.36 -14.28 -12.95
CA HIS A 159 1.59 -14.70 -12.25
C HIS A 159 2.84 -14.25 -13.01
N ASN A 160 2.91 -14.46 -14.33
CA ASN A 160 4.01 -13.99 -15.17
C ASN A 160 4.13 -12.46 -15.14
N LEU A 161 2.99 -11.76 -15.10
CA LEU A 161 2.99 -10.31 -14.95
C LEU A 161 3.63 -9.88 -13.61
N PHE A 162 3.26 -10.51 -12.49
CA PHE A 162 3.83 -10.16 -11.19
C PHE A 162 5.34 -10.39 -11.16
N GLU A 163 5.85 -11.50 -11.70
CA GLU A 163 7.29 -11.74 -11.77
C GLU A 163 8.00 -10.70 -12.65
N SER A 164 7.43 -10.38 -13.81
CA SER A 164 7.96 -9.37 -14.71
C SER A 164 8.00 -7.99 -14.04
N LEU A 165 6.91 -7.57 -13.40
CA LEU A 165 6.84 -6.30 -12.68
C LEU A 165 7.82 -6.23 -11.50
N GLY A 166 8.01 -7.34 -10.79
CA GLY A 166 8.96 -7.40 -9.68
C GLY A 166 10.41 -7.25 -10.10
N ARG A 167 10.76 -7.73 -11.31
CA ARG A 167 12.10 -7.57 -11.90
C ARG A 167 12.30 -6.20 -12.54
N ASN A 168 11.23 -5.54 -12.96
CA ASN A 168 11.30 -4.22 -13.60
C ASN A 168 11.16 -3.10 -12.57
N GLU A 169 12.25 -2.84 -11.84
CA GLU A 169 12.28 -1.74 -10.85
C GLU A 169 12.12 -0.36 -11.52
N THR A 170 12.57 -0.22 -12.75
CA THR A 170 12.51 1.05 -13.50
C THR A 170 11.05 1.46 -13.75
N LEU A 171 10.18 0.53 -14.14
CA LEU A 171 8.76 0.80 -14.34
C LEU A 171 8.13 1.34 -13.05
N GLN A 172 8.36 0.66 -11.92
CA GLN A 172 7.80 1.10 -10.64
C GLN A 172 8.34 2.47 -10.21
N GLN A 173 9.65 2.70 -10.36
CA GLN A 173 10.27 3.99 -10.03
C GLN A 173 9.74 5.13 -10.91
N ASN A 174 9.56 4.89 -12.21
CA ASN A 174 8.99 5.89 -13.12
C ASN A 174 7.54 6.22 -12.73
N PHE A 175 6.73 5.21 -12.44
CA PHE A 175 5.38 5.42 -11.94
C PHE A 175 5.37 6.28 -10.67
N PHE A 176 6.21 5.97 -9.68
CA PHE A 176 6.30 6.77 -8.45
C PHE A 176 6.79 8.19 -8.71
N LYS A 177 7.72 8.41 -9.63
CA LYS A 177 8.16 9.76 -10.05
C LYS A 177 6.99 10.57 -10.60
N LEU A 178 6.22 10.00 -11.53
CA LEU A 178 5.05 10.65 -12.11
C LEU A 178 3.99 10.97 -11.04
N ARG A 179 3.84 10.11 -10.02
CA ARG A 179 2.98 10.39 -8.86
C ARG A 179 3.52 11.49 -7.95
N CYS A 180 4.83 11.75 -7.95
CA CYS A 180 5.47 12.82 -7.20
C CYS A 180 5.41 14.19 -7.89
N GLU A 181 5.38 14.23 -9.22
CA GLU A 181 5.41 15.49 -10.00
C GLU A 181 4.34 16.53 -9.60
N PRO A 182 3.07 16.12 -9.32
CA PRO A 182 2.05 17.07 -8.88
C PRO A 182 2.25 17.60 -7.46
N LEU A 183 3.20 17.04 -6.68
CA LEU A 183 3.43 17.46 -5.31
C LEU A 183 4.06 18.86 -5.30
N LYS A 184 3.43 19.77 -4.59
CA LYS A 184 3.95 21.15 -4.41
C LYS A 184 5.24 21.11 -3.58
N GLN A 185 6.09 22.12 -3.77
CA GLN A 185 7.18 22.37 -2.83
C GLN A 185 6.61 22.53 -1.42
N ASN A 186 7.26 21.91 -0.43
CA ASN A 186 6.81 21.83 0.97
C ASN A 186 5.54 20.99 1.18
N ALA A 187 5.24 20.04 0.29
CA ALA A 187 4.16 19.07 0.51
C ALA A 187 4.32 18.35 1.86
N VAL A 188 3.20 18.11 2.53
CA VAL A 188 3.18 17.33 3.77
C VAL A 188 2.99 15.86 3.42
N LEU A 189 4.00 15.06 3.75
CA LEU A 189 4.07 13.64 3.43
C LEU A 189 4.06 12.81 4.72
N ALA A 190 3.05 11.96 4.88
CA ALA A 190 3.06 10.95 5.94
C ALA A 190 3.91 9.75 5.49
N TYR A 191 4.83 9.32 6.35
CA TYR A 191 5.62 8.11 6.16
C TYR A 191 5.33 7.15 7.31
N ASP A 192 4.79 5.99 6.96
CA ASP A 192 4.40 4.99 7.95
C ASP A 192 4.52 3.57 7.39
N SER A 193 4.42 2.58 8.28
CA SER A 193 4.56 1.17 7.97
C SER A 193 3.38 0.33 8.46
N THR A 194 3.13 -0.76 7.74
CA THR A 194 2.26 -1.83 8.23
C THR A 194 2.92 -3.18 8.02
N THR A 195 2.48 -4.19 8.79
CA THR A 195 2.93 -5.57 8.65
C THR A 195 1.88 -6.42 7.96
N ILE A 196 2.33 -7.29 7.06
CA ILE A 196 1.52 -8.27 6.34
C ILE A 196 2.03 -9.65 6.73
N SER A 197 1.19 -10.46 7.36
CA SER A 197 1.54 -11.82 7.77
C SER A 197 1.54 -12.77 6.58
N THR A 198 2.45 -13.75 6.56
CA THR A 198 2.58 -14.71 5.47
C THR A 198 2.79 -16.13 5.98
N TYR A 199 2.28 -17.11 5.22
CA TYR A 199 2.58 -18.55 5.40
C TYR A 199 3.75 -19.00 4.52
N SER A 200 4.29 -18.14 3.66
CA SER A 200 5.34 -18.51 2.73
C SER A 200 6.70 -18.57 3.42
N GLY A 201 7.25 -19.78 3.57
CA GLY A 201 8.60 -20.00 4.07
C GLY A 201 9.73 -19.67 3.07
N ASN A 202 9.39 -19.37 1.81
CA ASN A 202 10.36 -19.13 0.74
C ASN A 202 10.63 -17.64 0.47
N LEU A 203 9.95 -16.75 1.18
CA LEU A 203 10.15 -15.30 1.01
C LEU A 203 11.26 -14.81 1.95
N PRO A 204 12.39 -14.31 1.44
CA PRO A 204 13.47 -13.78 2.26
C PRO A 204 13.05 -12.63 3.17
N GLU A 205 12.00 -11.90 2.79
CA GLU A 205 11.44 -10.79 3.54
C GLU A 205 10.55 -11.23 4.70
N ALA A 206 10.04 -12.47 4.67
CA ALA A 206 9.26 -13.03 5.76
C ALA A 206 10.19 -13.27 6.96
N ARG A 207 9.95 -12.57 8.05
CA ARG A 207 10.74 -12.66 9.29
C ARG A 207 9.83 -12.46 10.48
N ARG A 208 10.17 -13.10 11.60
CA ARG A 208 9.53 -12.86 12.89
C ARG A 208 9.90 -11.48 13.40
N GLY A 209 8.90 -10.62 13.61
CA GLY A 209 9.03 -9.27 14.10
C GLY A 209 7.72 -8.80 14.72
N PHE A 210 7.58 -7.48 14.89
CA PHE A 210 6.31 -6.92 15.37
C PHE A 210 5.19 -7.28 14.39
N ASN A 211 4.18 -7.96 14.88
CA ASN A 211 3.04 -8.42 14.10
C ASN A 211 1.75 -7.76 14.59
N LYS A 212 1.22 -6.81 13.82
CA LYS A 212 -0.05 -6.11 14.16
C LYS A 212 -1.25 -7.08 14.28
N ALA A 213 -1.24 -8.18 13.50
CA ALA A 213 -2.32 -9.16 13.51
C ALA A 213 -2.26 -10.13 14.71
N LYS A 214 -1.12 -10.20 15.42
CA LYS A 214 -0.89 -11.10 16.57
C LYS A 214 -1.20 -12.58 16.28
N ASP A 215 -1.08 -13.01 15.01
CA ASP A 215 -1.39 -14.37 14.55
C ASP A 215 -0.19 -15.34 14.63
N GLY A 216 0.95 -14.89 15.18
CA GLY A 216 2.16 -15.71 15.36
C GLY A 216 2.96 -15.99 14.09
N LEU A 217 2.52 -15.50 12.94
CA LEU A 217 3.16 -15.72 11.66
C LEU A 217 4.33 -14.76 11.43
N GLU A 218 5.22 -15.14 10.52
CA GLU A 218 6.22 -14.24 9.97
C GLU A 218 5.55 -13.12 9.17
N THR A 219 6.20 -11.96 9.18
CA THR A 219 5.65 -10.76 8.56
C THR A 219 6.60 -10.17 7.53
N ILE A 220 6.01 -9.45 6.59
CA ILE A 220 6.67 -8.54 5.66
C ILE A 220 6.23 -7.13 6.03
N LYS A 221 7.16 -6.18 6.07
CA LYS A 221 6.85 -4.78 6.34
C LYS A 221 6.63 -4.03 5.03
N LEU A 222 5.50 -3.37 4.90
CA LEU A 222 5.16 -2.43 3.84
C LEU A 222 5.30 -1.02 4.38
N LEU A 223 6.17 -0.21 3.75
CA LEU A 223 6.36 1.20 4.07
C LEU A 223 5.71 2.02 2.96
N THR A 224 4.98 3.06 3.32
CA THR A 224 4.25 3.89 2.36
C THR A 224 4.53 5.36 2.59
N LEU A 225 4.71 6.06 1.49
CA LEU A 225 4.72 7.51 1.43
C LEU A 225 3.36 7.98 0.94
N TYR A 226 2.70 8.83 1.72
CA TYR A 226 1.33 9.28 1.49
C TYR A 226 1.25 10.80 1.55
N SER A 227 0.71 11.44 0.53
CA SER A 227 0.48 12.88 0.52
C SER A 227 -0.75 13.22 1.36
N VAL A 228 -0.53 13.94 2.45
CA VAL A 228 -1.59 14.34 3.38
C VAL A 228 -2.53 15.38 2.76
N GLU A 229 -2.00 16.24 1.88
CA GLU A 229 -2.78 17.31 1.25
C GLU A 229 -3.68 16.80 0.14
N THR A 230 -3.13 15.95 -0.74
CA THR A 230 -3.89 15.38 -1.86
C THR A 230 -4.65 14.13 -1.46
N ARG A 231 -4.42 13.60 -0.26
CA ARG A 231 -4.96 12.32 0.23
C ARG A 231 -4.70 11.17 -0.73
N GLN A 232 -3.48 11.12 -1.27
CA GLN A 232 -3.09 10.12 -2.25
C GLN A 232 -1.83 9.38 -1.83
N PRO A 233 -1.78 8.05 -2.03
CA PRO A 233 -0.53 7.31 -1.92
C PRO A 233 0.40 7.71 -3.05
N VAL A 234 1.68 7.87 -2.72
CA VAL A 234 2.72 8.36 -3.64
C VAL A 234 3.67 7.26 -4.05
N ALA A 235 4.20 6.53 -3.07
CA ALA A 235 5.14 5.45 -3.28
C ALA A 235 5.08 4.43 -2.14
N PHE A 236 5.57 3.24 -2.39
CA PHE A 236 5.78 2.24 -1.36
C PHE A 236 7.15 1.58 -1.48
N SER A 237 7.60 0.99 -0.38
CA SER A 237 8.71 0.05 -0.36
C SER A 237 8.42 -1.12 0.58
N LYS A 238 9.15 -2.23 0.43
CA LYS A 238 9.02 -3.39 1.30
C LYS A 238 10.32 -3.66 2.03
N GLN A 239 10.20 -4.20 3.24
CA GLN A 239 11.35 -4.62 4.04
C GLN A 239 11.04 -5.92 4.79
N PRO A 240 12.07 -6.63 5.27
CA PRO A 240 11.89 -7.74 6.19
C PRO A 240 11.10 -7.32 7.45
N GLY A 241 10.22 -8.21 7.91
CA GLY A 241 9.31 -7.92 9.02
C GLY A 241 9.99 -7.63 10.35
N ASN A 242 11.24 -8.06 10.53
CA ASN A 242 12.03 -7.84 11.74
C ASN A 242 12.78 -6.49 11.77
N ILE A 243 12.76 -5.72 10.68
CA ILE A 243 13.46 -4.43 10.64
C ILE A 243 12.67 -3.39 11.45
N PRO A 244 13.26 -2.76 12.49
CA PRO A 244 12.60 -1.70 13.24
C PRO A 244 12.33 -0.47 12.36
N ASP A 245 11.22 0.23 12.61
CA ASP A 245 10.83 1.43 11.84
C ASP A 245 11.89 2.53 11.91
N VAL A 246 12.54 2.69 13.06
CA VAL A 246 13.56 3.70 13.27
C VAL A 246 14.73 3.61 12.28
N ILE A 247 15.06 2.44 11.76
CA ILE A 247 16.18 2.23 10.81
C ILE A 247 15.77 2.63 9.37
N THR A 248 14.49 2.76 9.09
CA THR A 248 13.98 2.91 7.71
C THR A 248 14.10 4.33 7.16
N ILE A 249 14.22 5.36 8.01
CA ILE A 249 14.23 6.77 7.60
C ILE A 249 15.39 7.09 6.65
N GLU A 250 16.59 6.63 6.92
CA GLU A 250 17.73 6.91 6.04
C GLU A 250 17.52 6.38 4.62
N ASN A 251 16.96 5.17 4.50
CA ASN A 251 16.63 4.58 3.22
C ASN A 251 15.47 5.33 2.54
N ALA A 252 14.49 5.79 3.31
CA ALA A 252 13.39 6.61 2.80
C ALA A 252 13.90 7.93 2.20
N LEU A 253 14.81 8.62 2.88
CA LEU A 253 15.40 9.87 2.39
C LEU A 253 16.17 9.69 1.06
N LYS A 254 16.91 8.57 0.93
CA LYS A 254 17.57 8.20 -0.35
C LYS A 254 16.53 7.93 -1.45
N GLN A 255 15.44 7.27 -1.12
CA GLN A 255 14.36 7.02 -2.06
C GLN A 255 13.68 8.34 -2.49
N PHE A 256 13.47 9.28 -1.57
CA PHE A 256 12.90 10.59 -1.89
C PHE A 256 13.76 11.37 -2.88
N GLU A 257 15.08 11.32 -2.73
CA GLU A 257 16.03 11.92 -3.69
C GLU A 257 15.86 11.30 -5.09
N VAL A 258 15.78 9.96 -5.17
CA VAL A 258 15.56 9.23 -6.44
C VAL A 258 14.22 9.61 -7.09
N LEU A 259 13.18 9.83 -6.28
CA LEU A 259 11.85 10.23 -6.74
C LEU A 259 11.76 11.72 -7.11
N GLY A 260 12.81 12.50 -6.91
CA GLY A 260 12.82 13.94 -7.17
C GLY A 260 12.02 14.74 -6.15
N ILE A 261 11.72 14.17 -4.99
CA ILE A 261 11.08 14.88 -3.89
C ILE A 261 12.11 15.81 -3.26
N GLY A 262 11.97 17.10 -3.52
CA GLY A 262 12.85 18.12 -2.98
C GLY A 262 12.54 18.41 -1.51
N ARG A 263 12.14 19.65 -1.21
CA ARG A 263 11.72 20.03 0.14
C ARG A 263 10.30 19.54 0.43
N ALA A 264 10.16 18.68 1.41
CA ALA A 264 8.87 18.22 1.92
C ALA A 264 8.89 18.23 3.44
N GLN A 265 7.72 18.26 4.06
CA GLN A 265 7.54 18.05 5.49
C GLN A 265 7.13 16.61 5.75
N ILE A 266 7.98 15.84 6.44
CA ILE A 266 7.75 14.43 6.72
C ILE A 266 7.05 14.31 8.06
N VAL A 267 5.90 13.64 8.10
CA VAL A 267 5.13 13.37 9.31
C VAL A 267 5.27 11.90 9.66
N THR A 268 5.78 11.62 10.88
CA THR A 268 6.05 10.24 11.35
C THR A 268 5.52 10.00 12.75
N ASP A 269 5.30 8.73 13.08
CA ASP A 269 4.95 8.29 14.43
C ASP A 269 6.20 8.13 15.32
N ASN A 270 5.96 7.82 16.60
CA ASN A 270 7.01 7.66 17.61
C ASN A 270 7.99 6.51 17.30
N GLY A 271 7.57 5.50 16.54
CA GLY A 271 8.39 4.38 16.10
C GLY A 271 9.59 4.81 15.24
N TYR A 272 9.50 5.98 14.62
CA TYR A 272 10.54 6.55 13.76
C TYR A 272 11.47 7.53 14.47
N TYR A 273 11.14 7.90 15.71
CA TYR A 273 11.92 8.86 16.45
C TYR A 273 13.28 8.30 16.88
N SER A 274 14.34 8.97 16.46
CA SER A 274 15.67 8.93 17.09
C SER A 274 16.39 10.25 16.82
N GLU A 275 17.36 10.63 17.63
CA GLU A 275 18.17 11.83 17.39
C GLU A 275 18.95 11.73 16.07
N SER A 276 19.36 10.51 15.69
CA SER A 276 19.99 10.23 14.40
C SER A 276 19.03 10.50 13.22
N ASN A 277 17.78 10.06 13.31
CA ASN A 277 16.79 10.29 12.25
C ASN A 277 16.47 11.78 12.09
N LEU A 278 16.30 12.50 13.21
CA LEU A 278 16.13 13.96 13.14
C LEU A 278 17.37 14.63 12.50
N SER A 279 18.57 14.19 12.86
CA SER A 279 19.80 14.67 12.25
C SER A 279 19.84 14.41 10.74
N HIS A 280 19.50 13.20 10.29
CA HIS A 280 19.46 12.85 8.87
C HIS A 280 18.44 13.71 8.09
N MET A 281 17.23 13.91 8.62
CA MET A 281 16.23 14.78 8.01
C MET A 281 16.71 16.24 7.90
N LEU A 282 17.33 16.77 8.97
CA LEU A 282 17.90 18.12 8.99
C LEU A 282 19.04 18.28 7.96
N LEU A 283 19.91 17.29 7.84
CA LEU A 283 21.02 17.31 6.89
C LEU A 283 20.57 17.16 5.43
N ALA A 284 19.47 16.43 5.22
CA ALA A 284 18.84 16.27 3.92
C ALA A 284 17.88 17.42 3.57
N HIS A 285 17.80 18.45 4.41
CA HIS A 285 16.94 19.65 4.23
C HIS A 285 15.43 19.37 4.18
N PHE A 286 14.99 18.29 4.84
CA PHE A 286 13.57 18.03 5.02
C PHE A 286 13.04 18.67 6.30
N ASP A 287 11.82 19.17 6.22
CA ASP A 287 11.05 19.51 7.40
C ASP A 287 10.41 18.25 7.99
N PHE A 288 10.12 18.27 9.30
CA PHE A 288 9.51 17.13 9.95
C PHE A 288 8.53 17.53 11.06
N ILE A 289 7.58 16.63 11.29
CA ILE A 289 6.76 16.53 12.50
C ILE A 289 6.82 15.08 12.96
N THR A 290 7.35 14.84 14.15
CA THR A 290 7.51 13.48 14.69
C THR A 290 6.92 13.40 16.08
N LEU A 291 6.09 12.37 16.33
CA LEU A 291 5.64 12.08 17.68
C LEU A 291 6.82 11.59 18.51
N VAL A 292 6.95 12.11 19.73
CA VAL A 292 8.05 11.77 20.62
C VAL A 292 7.50 11.35 22.00
N LYS A 293 8.09 10.29 22.57
CA LYS A 293 7.68 9.83 23.91
C LYS A 293 8.01 10.87 24.97
N THR A 294 7.05 11.18 25.82
CA THR A 294 7.21 12.10 26.96
C THR A 294 8.22 11.59 28.00
N SER A 295 8.51 10.28 28.02
CA SER A 295 9.51 9.66 28.89
C SER A 295 10.97 9.93 28.47
N ILE A 296 11.22 10.49 27.28
CA ILE A 296 12.57 10.84 26.84
C ILE A 296 13.11 11.98 27.71
N LYS A 297 14.31 11.81 28.26
CA LYS A 297 14.89 12.66 29.28
C LYS A 297 14.75 14.17 29.04
N TRP A 298 15.06 14.63 27.83
CA TRP A 298 14.97 16.06 27.52
C TRP A 298 13.53 16.54 27.33
N VAL A 299 12.63 15.67 26.77
CA VAL A 299 11.20 15.99 26.63
C VAL A 299 10.54 16.03 28.01
N LYS A 300 10.88 15.06 28.87
CA LYS A 300 10.37 15.00 30.23
C LYS A 300 10.78 16.22 31.05
N ALA A 301 12.03 16.68 30.91
CA ALA A 301 12.51 17.88 31.61
C ALA A 301 11.71 19.14 31.23
N GLU A 302 11.41 19.31 29.93
CA GLU A 302 10.56 20.42 29.48
C GLU A 302 9.11 20.24 29.94
N LEU A 303 8.58 19.02 29.90
CA LEU A 303 7.24 18.72 30.39
C LEU A 303 7.10 19.03 31.90
N ASP A 304 8.08 18.62 32.72
CA ASP A 304 8.13 18.90 34.16
C ASP A 304 8.14 20.40 34.48
N ALA A 305 8.83 21.19 33.66
CA ALA A 305 8.90 22.65 33.80
C ALA A 305 7.56 23.33 33.47
N HIS A 306 6.71 22.70 32.66
CA HIS A 306 5.51 23.31 32.09
C HIS A 306 4.19 22.60 32.45
N LEU A 307 4.19 21.65 33.41
CA LEU A 307 3.01 20.85 33.80
C LEU A 307 1.75 21.68 34.10
N ASN A 308 1.91 22.88 34.62
CA ASN A 308 0.79 23.76 35.05
C ASN A 308 0.32 24.72 33.96
N ASP A 309 1.00 24.77 32.77
CA ASP A 309 0.74 25.76 31.73
C ASP A 309 -0.46 25.42 30.83
N PHE A 310 -1.08 24.26 31.04
CA PHE A 310 -2.19 23.74 30.21
C PHE A 310 -3.58 24.08 30.70
N GLN A 311 -3.73 24.77 31.84
CA GLN A 311 -5.05 24.99 32.48
C GLN A 311 -5.85 26.15 31.86
N GLY A 312 -5.20 27.07 31.12
CA GLY A 312 -5.87 28.25 30.58
C GLY A 312 -6.65 27.97 29.30
N THR A 313 -7.84 28.58 29.16
CA THR A 313 -8.63 28.49 27.89
C THR A 313 -7.87 28.99 26.67
N SER A 314 -6.93 29.93 26.84
CA SER A 314 -6.05 30.41 25.78
C SER A 314 -5.10 29.34 25.20
N ARG A 315 -4.98 28.20 25.88
CA ARG A 315 -4.21 27.04 25.47
C ARG A 315 -5.06 25.94 24.84
N ALA A 316 -6.38 26.12 24.81
CA ALA A 316 -7.29 25.16 24.19
C ALA A 316 -7.16 25.20 22.66
N CYS A 317 -7.11 23.99 22.04
CA CYS A 317 -7.06 23.85 20.60
C CYS A 317 -8.38 24.32 19.96
N PRO A 318 -8.36 25.23 18.98
CA PRO A 318 -9.57 25.80 18.38
C PRO A 318 -10.51 24.78 17.72
N PHE A 319 -9.96 23.67 17.22
CA PHE A 319 -10.73 22.60 16.57
C PHE A 319 -10.92 21.36 17.44
N ASP A 320 -10.34 21.34 18.64
CA ASP A 320 -10.49 20.26 19.65
C ASP A 320 -10.30 20.83 21.06
N PRO A 321 -11.30 21.49 21.63
CA PRO A 321 -11.19 22.19 22.92
C PRO A 321 -10.79 21.32 24.13
N ILE A 322 -10.88 19.99 23.99
CA ILE A 322 -10.45 19.03 25.02
C ILE A 322 -8.93 18.92 25.07
N THR A 323 -8.26 19.25 23.97
CA THR A 323 -6.79 19.25 23.85
C THR A 323 -6.25 20.66 24.07
N HIS A 324 -5.29 20.79 24.98
CA HIS A 324 -4.54 22.02 25.24
C HIS A 324 -3.12 21.87 24.74
N GLY A 325 -2.49 22.93 24.25
CA GLY A 325 -1.16 22.86 23.68
C GLY A 325 -0.30 24.10 23.90
N ILE A 326 0.99 23.89 24.01
CA ILE A 326 2.03 24.92 24.08
C ILE A 326 3.20 24.57 23.15
N THR A 327 3.90 25.58 22.69
CA THR A 327 5.14 25.42 21.89
C THR A 327 6.33 25.98 22.66
N ILE A 328 7.37 25.18 22.77
CA ILE A 328 8.65 25.54 23.38
C ILE A 328 9.71 25.57 22.26
N THR A 329 10.40 26.70 22.15
CA THR A 329 11.48 26.85 21.16
C THR A 329 12.81 26.45 21.79
N LEU A 330 13.46 25.45 21.24
CA LEU A 330 14.71 24.90 21.74
C LEU A 330 15.82 24.99 20.70
N LYS A 331 17.04 25.27 21.14
CA LYS A 331 18.26 25.08 20.36
C LYS A 331 18.88 23.76 20.81
N ARG A 332 18.94 22.79 19.89
CA ARG A 332 19.48 21.47 20.19
C ARG A 332 20.67 21.11 19.33
N ASP A 333 21.55 20.32 19.92
CA ASP A 333 22.73 19.81 19.25
C ASP A 333 22.43 18.41 18.70
N PHE A 334 22.82 18.23 17.44
CA PHE A 334 22.69 16.99 16.70
C PHE A 334 24.06 16.51 16.24
N LYS A 335 24.21 15.21 16.09
CA LYS A 335 25.44 14.58 15.61
C LYS A 335 25.34 14.27 14.13
N LYS A 336 26.44 14.42 13.42
CA LYS A 336 26.61 13.93 12.05
C LYS A 336 27.96 13.22 11.92
N THR A 337 28.00 12.17 11.10
CA THR A 337 29.24 11.51 10.76
C THR A 337 29.91 12.20 9.59
N ARG A 338 31.18 12.56 9.74
CA ARG A 338 31.97 13.22 8.69
C ARG A 338 32.16 12.27 7.49
N LYS A 339 31.76 12.71 6.31
CA LYS A 339 31.91 11.92 5.08
C LYS A 339 33.34 11.95 4.49
N TYR A 340 34.06 13.04 4.74
CA TYR A 340 35.41 13.26 4.19
C TYR A 340 36.38 13.72 5.30
N ALA A 341 37.64 13.37 5.17
CA ALA A 341 38.72 13.90 6.04
C ALA A 341 38.90 15.41 5.76
N SER A 342 39.32 16.17 6.79
CA SER A 342 39.65 17.59 6.64
C SER A 342 41.16 17.80 6.80
N ASN A 343 41.77 18.38 5.79
CA ASN A 343 43.20 18.69 5.83
C ASN A 343 43.52 19.86 6.75
N THR A 344 42.52 20.69 7.09
CA THR A 344 42.70 21.90 7.91
C THR A 344 42.49 21.65 9.42
N SER A 345 41.61 20.71 9.79
CA SER A 345 41.29 20.44 11.22
C SER A 345 41.83 19.12 11.74
N GLY A 346 42.53 18.34 10.90
CA GLY A 346 43.00 17.00 11.26
C GLY A 346 41.89 15.95 11.49
N ALA A 347 40.63 16.33 11.29
CA ALA A 347 39.48 15.45 11.49
C ALA A 347 39.42 14.39 10.39
N LYS A 348 39.12 13.14 10.78
CA LYS A 348 39.13 11.96 9.90
C LYS A 348 37.72 11.68 9.35
N LYS A 349 37.67 10.94 8.24
CA LYS A 349 36.44 10.33 7.79
C LYS A 349 35.90 9.38 8.87
N GLY A 350 34.63 9.53 9.23
CA GLY A 350 34.01 8.74 10.30
C GLY A 350 33.89 9.45 11.64
N ASP A 351 34.64 10.55 11.85
CA ASP A 351 34.55 11.34 13.10
C ASP A 351 33.14 11.90 13.27
N GLU A 352 32.65 11.95 14.52
CA GLU A 352 31.39 12.60 14.87
C GLU A 352 31.59 14.11 14.99
N GLU A 353 30.72 14.85 14.34
CA GLU A 353 30.60 16.30 14.45
C GLU A 353 29.29 16.71 15.02
N THR A 354 29.28 17.73 15.86
CA THR A 354 28.05 18.31 16.41
C THR A 354 27.66 19.56 15.64
N PHE A 355 26.37 19.70 15.35
CA PHE A 355 25.77 20.91 14.78
C PHE A 355 24.48 21.28 15.50
N SER A 356 24.28 22.57 15.75
CA SER A 356 23.10 23.06 16.45
C SER A 356 21.99 23.44 15.48
N ARG A 357 20.74 23.09 15.81
CA ARG A 357 19.53 23.53 15.08
C ARG A 357 18.44 23.94 16.05
N ARG A 358 17.58 24.85 15.58
CA ARG A 358 16.35 25.20 16.27
C ARG A 358 15.31 24.12 16.01
N VAL A 359 14.62 23.69 17.06
CA VAL A 359 13.47 22.80 17.00
C VAL A 359 12.35 23.35 17.88
N TYR A 360 11.13 22.99 17.55
CA TYR A 360 9.93 23.35 18.29
C TYR A 360 9.40 22.08 18.94
N LEU A 361 9.37 22.07 20.28
CA LEU A 361 8.74 21.04 21.06
C LEU A 361 7.30 21.52 21.33
N ASN A 362 6.35 20.84 20.74
CA ASN A 362 4.94 21.08 20.94
C ASN A 362 4.43 20.06 21.97
N LEU A 363 4.07 20.52 23.15
CA LEU A 363 3.52 19.71 24.23
C LEU A 363 2.01 19.89 24.26
N TYR A 364 1.32 18.78 24.50
CA TYR A 364 -0.14 18.75 24.55
C TYR A 364 -0.62 17.99 25.77
N PHE A 365 -1.80 18.39 26.26
CA PHE A 365 -2.57 17.70 27.29
C PHE A 365 -3.98 17.43 26.77
N ASN A 366 -4.47 16.20 26.91
CA ASN A 366 -5.83 15.83 26.55
C ASN A 366 -6.51 15.13 27.73
N ALA A 367 -7.62 15.69 28.20
CA ALA A 367 -8.30 15.21 29.40
C ALA A 367 -8.94 13.82 29.20
N VAL A 368 -9.48 13.51 28.02
CA VAL A 368 -10.05 12.19 27.73
C VAL A 368 -8.95 11.14 27.74
N ARG A 369 -7.85 11.40 27.04
CA ARG A 369 -6.67 10.53 27.05
C ARG A 369 -6.14 10.28 28.45
N LYS A 370 -6.12 11.32 29.32
CA LYS A 370 -5.74 11.16 30.72
C LYS A 370 -6.62 10.15 31.44
N ASN A 371 -7.93 10.30 31.32
CA ASN A 371 -8.88 9.40 31.96
C ASN A 371 -8.75 7.95 31.46
N ASP A 372 -8.53 7.77 30.13
CA ASP A 372 -8.35 6.46 29.53
C ASP A 372 -7.04 5.80 29.98
N GLU A 373 -5.94 6.56 30.06
CA GLU A 373 -4.64 6.07 30.52
C GLU A 373 -4.68 5.75 32.01
N ASP A 374 -5.34 6.57 32.86
CA ASP A 374 -5.54 6.31 34.28
C ASP A 374 -6.32 5.01 34.49
N ALA A 375 -7.47 4.87 33.81
CA ALA A 375 -8.32 3.68 33.92
C ALA A 375 -7.63 2.41 33.36
N SER A 376 -6.81 2.55 32.33
CA SER A 376 -6.03 1.44 31.78
C SER A 376 -4.96 0.97 32.77
N LEU A 377 -4.22 1.90 33.38
CA LEU A 377 -3.22 1.57 34.39
C LEU A 377 -3.84 0.85 35.58
N ASP A 378 -4.95 1.39 36.09
CA ASP A 378 -5.66 0.80 37.26
C ASP A 378 -6.12 -0.64 36.93
N ARG A 379 -6.74 -0.87 35.79
CA ARG A 379 -7.13 -2.23 35.34
C ARG A 379 -5.93 -3.17 35.25
N ASP A 380 -4.88 -2.75 34.54
CA ASP A 380 -3.67 -3.55 34.39
C ASP A 380 -3.08 -3.97 35.75
N LEU A 381 -3.01 -3.03 36.72
CA LEU A 381 -2.45 -3.28 38.03
C LEU A 381 -3.35 -4.17 38.90
N ILE A 382 -4.68 -4.02 38.84
CA ILE A 382 -5.65 -4.88 39.52
C ILE A 382 -5.56 -6.32 38.97
N GLU A 383 -5.54 -6.47 37.63
CA GLU A 383 -5.40 -7.77 37.00
C GLU A 383 -4.08 -8.45 37.36
N LEU A 384 -2.97 -7.68 37.33
CA LEU A 384 -1.65 -8.17 37.67
C LEU A 384 -1.55 -8.61 39.15
N LYS A 385 -2.11 -7.83 40.07
CA LYS A 385 -2.17 -8.20 41.47
C LYS A 385 -2.98 -9.50 41.66
N THR A 386 -4.17 -9.58 41.06
CA THR A 386 -5.03 -10.77 41.14
C THR A 386 -4.34 -12.02 40.56
N PHE A 387 -3.62 -11.86 39.44
CA PHE A 387 -2.83 -12.92 38.84
C PHE A 387 -1.75 -13.45 39.79
N LEU A 388 -0.97 -12.56 40.40
CA LEU A 388 0.10 -12.92 41.34
C LEU A 388 -0.45 -13.55 42.62
N GLU A 389 -1.59 -13.09 43.17
CA GLU A 389 -2.25 -13.67 44.32
C GLU A 389 -2.79 -15.09 44.03
N THR A 390 -3.23 -15.35 42.80
CA THR A 390 -3.85 -16.62 42.40
C THR A 390 -2.81 -17.69 42.02
N LYS A 391 -1.73 -17.31 41.33
CA LYS A 391 -0.72 -18.22 40.77
C LYS A 391 0.57 -18.37 41.57
N GLY A 392 0.62 -17.82 42.80
CA GLY A 392 1.71 -18.16 43.74
C GLY A 392 3.00 -17.36 43.58
N ASN A 393 2.96 -16.09 43.18
CA ASN A 393 4.06 -15.11 43.23
C ASN A 393 5.32 -15.41 42.38
N GLU A 394 5.24 -16.22 41.36
CA GLU A 394 6.36 -16.48 40.43
C GLU A 394 6.56 -15.28 39.49
N VAL A 395 7.07 -14.16 40.06
CA VAL A 395 7.37 -12.94 39.29
C VAL A 395 8.48 -13.21 38.25
N GLU A 396 9.36 -14.17 38.52
CA GLU A 396 10.48 -14.54 37.68
C GLU A 396 10.04 -15.17 36.33
N ASP A 397 8.87 -15.78 36.30
CA ASP A 397 8.28 -16.38 35.08
C ASP A 397 7.57 -15.35 34.15
N LEU A 398 7.43 -14.11 34.63
CA LEU A 398 6.84 -13.06 33.83
C LEU A 398 7.84 -12.47 32.83
N ASN A 399 7.36 -11.92 31.75
CA ASN A 399 8.23 -11.17 30.84
C ASN A 399 8.81 -9.93 31.52
N GLU A 400 9.98 -9.48 31.07
CA GLU A 400 10.75 -8.37 31.67
C GLU A 400 9.91 -7.08 31.84
N SER A 401 9.05 -6.73 30.89
CA SER A 401 8.17 -5.56 30.98
C SER A 401 7.19 -5.67 32.13
N THR A 402 6.63 -6.85 32.38
CA THR A 402 5.69 -7.10 33.48
C THR A 402 6.43 -7.15 34.81
N GLN A 403 7.61 -7.73 34.87
CA GLN A 403 8.47 -7.69 36.08
C GLN A 403 8.78 -6.25 36.47
N ASN A 404 9.13 -5.39 35.51
CA ASN A 404 9.37 -3.96 35.76
C ASN A 404 8.10 -3.24 36.26
N LYS A 405 6.90 -3.57 35.75
CA LYS A 405 5.63 -3.04 36.28
C LYS A 405 5.43 -3.48 37.74
N VAL A 406 5.65 -4.75 38.06
CA VAL A 406 5.57 -5.27 39.42
C VAL A 406 6.51 -4.51 40.36
N ALA A 407 7.77 -4.41 39.99
CA ALA A 407 8.79 -3.73 40.81
C ALA A 407 8.48 -2.24 41.05
N SER A 408 7.83 -1.58 40.07
CA SER A 408 7.53 -0.15 40.16
C SER A 408 6.27 0.15 40.96
N PHE A 409 5.21 -0.67 40.82
CA PHE A 409 3.86 -0.32 41.27
C PHE A 409 3.29 -1.24 42.33
N LEU A 410 3.94 -2.38 42.62
CA LEU A 410 3.46 -3.31 43.66
C LEU A 410 4.53 -3.51 44.74
N ASN A 411 4.07 -3.56 45.98
CA ASN A 411 4.91 -3.93 47.10
C ASN A 411 4.58 -5.37 47.49
N ILE A 412 5.55 -6.27 47.42
CA ILE A 412 5.42 -7.68 47.78
C ILE A 412 6.13 -7.92 49.09
N THR A 413 5.37 -8.29 50.14
CA THR A 413 5.89 -8.56 51.47
C THR A 413 5.57 -9.99 51.89
N LYS A 414 6.57 -10.78 52.27
CA LYS A 414 6.39 -12.11 52.83
C LYS A 414 6.21 -12.04 54.36
N ARG A 415 5.11 -12.57 54.90
CA ARG A 415 4.89 -12.75 56.32
C ARG A 415 4.59 -14.22 56.61
N GLY A 416 5.61 -14.97 57.04
CA GLY A 416 5.53 -16.43 57.15
C GLY A 416 5.24 -17.06 55.79
N ASP A 417 4.23 -17.95 55.72
CA ASP A 417 3.80 -18.62 54.48
C ASP A 417 2.86 -17.78 53.60
N LYS A 418 2.51 -16.56 54.04
CA LYS A 418 1.62 -15.68 53.26
C LYS A 418 2.38 -14.55 52.60
N THR A 419 2.15 -14.43 51.30
CA THR A 419 2.59 -13.25 50.53
C THR A 419 1.47 -12.22 50.50
N ILE A 420 1.79 -11.00 50.91
CA ILE A 420 0.88 -9.85 50.87
C ILE A 420 1.34 -8.94 49.76
N ILE A 421 0.43 -8.64 48.81
CA ILE A 421 0.69 -7.75 47.68
C ILE A 421 -0.18 -6.48 47.87
N THR A 422 0.49 -5.32 47.93
CA THR A 422 -0.17 -4.02 48.04
C THR A 422 0.27 -3.09 46.92
N PHE A 423 -0.57 -2.10 46.60
CA PHE A 423 -0.21 -1.09 45.60
C PHE A 423 0.80 -0.09 46.18
N ASN A 424 1.72 0.35 45.36
CA ASN A 424 2.60 1.48 45.64
C ASN A 424 1.91 2.77 45.13
N ASP A 425 0.93 3.28 45.93
CA ASP A 425 0.11 4.43 45.54
C ASP A 425 0.96 5.67 45.21
N ALA A 426 2.08 5.87 45.89
CA ALA A 426 2.95 7.01 45.63
C ALA A 426 3.54 6.95 44.22
N ALA A 427 4.00 5.78 43.78
CA ALA A 427 4.53 5.58 42.44
C ALA A 427 3.42 5.66 41.37
N ILE A 428 2.23 5.14 41.69
CA ILE A 428 1.07 5.20 40.78
C ILE A 428 0.63 6.66 40.57
N ILE A 429 0.53 7.46 41.63
CA ILE A 429 0.18 8.89 41.57
C ILE A 429 1.24 9.65 40.75
N GLU A 430 2.52 9.40 40.98
CA GLU A 430 3.60 10.04 40.23
C GLU A 430 3.54 9.67 38.74
N GLN A 431 3.23 8.43 38.40
CA GLN A 431 3.03 8.00 37.00
C GLN A 431 1.81 8.70 36.37
N LYS A 432 0.67 8.74 37.07
CA LYS A 432 -0.57 9.35 36.58
C LYS A 432 -0.44 10.86 36.34
N LYS A 433 0.55 11.51 36.95
CA LYS A 433 0.87 12.92 36.72
C LYS A 433 1.21 13.22 35.25
N TYR A 434 1.74 12.23 34.54
CA TYR A 434 2.14 12.36 33.12
C TYR A 434 1.08 11.84 32.14
N HIS A 435 -0.01 11.28 32.63
CA HIS A 435 -1.09 10.79 31.78
C HIS A 435 -1.83 11.94 31.08
N GLY A 436 -2.27 11.68 29.85
CA GLY A 436 -2.91 12.66 28.99
C GLY A 436 -1.94 13.54 28.21
N PHE A 437 -0.65 13.53 28.56
CA PHE A 437 0.36 14.30 27.85
C PHE A 437 0.94 13.56 26.64
N PHE A 438 1.19 14.29 25.57
CA PHE A 438 1.93 13.82 24.41
C PHE A 438 2.72 14.97 23.78
N ALA A 439 3.71 14.65 22.97
CA ALA A 439 4.64 15.64 22.44
C ALA A 439 4.93 15.41 20.96
N LEU A 440 4.98 16.50 20.20
CA LEU A 440 5.45 16.53 18.82
C LEU A 440 6.71 17.39 18.73
N VAL A 441 7.69 16.94 17.96
CA VAL A 441 8.89 17.72 17.64
C VAL A 441 8.86 18.10 16.16
N SER A 442 9.12 19.37 15.87
CA SER A 442 9.22 19.88 14.51
C SER A 442 10.41 20.84 14.38
N ASN A 443 10.95 20.96 13.17
CA ASN A 443 11.94 21.99 12.83
C ASN A 443 11.31 23.21 12.12
N SER A 444 10.06 23.14 11.72
CA SER A 444 9.38 24.16 10.92
C SER A 444 8.10 24.72 11.57
N GLU A 445 7.32 23.88 12.30
CA GLU A 445 6.04 24.29 12.87
C GLU A 445 6.21 25.00 14.21
N LYS A 446 5.89 26.29 14.22
CA LYS A 446 6.03 27.18 15.38
C LYS A 446 4.76 27.26 16.23
N ASP A 447 3.63 26.85 15.68
CA ASP A 447 2.33 26.86 16.34
C ASP A 447 1.90 25.43 16.68
N ALA A 448 1.57 25.20 17.96
CA ALA A 448 1.19 23.87 18.46
C ALA A 448 -0.05 23.32 17.73
N PHE A 449 -1.02 24.16 17.39
CA PHE A 449 -2.28 23.70 16.83
C PHE A 449 -2.16 23.41 15.33
N GLU A 450 -1.39 24.19 14.60
CA GLU A 450 -1.07 23.86 13.20
C GLU A 450 -0.21 22.59 13.12
N CYS A 451 0.75 22.40 14.05
CA CYS A 451 1.52 21.19 14.17
C CYS A 451 0.61 19.97 14.43
N LEU A 452 -0.31 20.08 15.39
CA LEU A 452 -1.26 19.02 15.74
C LEU A 452 -2.21 18.69 14.57
N LYS A 453 -2.72 19.71 13.88
CA LYS A 453 -3.59 19.55 12.72
C LYS A 453 -2.93 18.76 11.60
N LYS A 454 -1.67 19.09 11.28
CA LYS A 454 -0.88 18.36 10.28
C LYS A 454 -0.58 16.93 10.73
N TYR A 455 -0.22 16.74 12.00
CA TYR A 455 0.05 15.42 12.55
C TYR A 455 -1.21 14.52 12.52
N ARG A 456 -2.36 15.02 12.95
CA ARG A 456 -3.62 14.25 12.94
C ARG A 456 -4.05 13.82 11.53
N LYS A 457 -3.75 14.62 10.51
CA LYS A 457 -4.00 14.22 9.12
C LYS A 457 -3.20 12.96 8.71
N ARG A 458 -2.13 12.59 9.44
CA ARG A 458 -1.41 11.33 9.25
C ARG A 458 -2.32 10.11 9.43
N GLU A 459 -3.35 10.20 10.25
CA GLU A 459 -4.31 9.10 10.48
C GLU A 459 -4.90 8.56 9.17
N THR A 460 -4.94 9.38 8.11
CA THR A 460 -5.40 8.94 6.78
C THR A 460 -4.56 7.79 6.21
N ILE A 461 -3.27 7.69 6.56
CA ILE A 461 -2.43 6.57 6.11
C ILE A 461 -2.81 5.25 6.82
N GLU A 462 -3.36 5.30 8.02
CA GLU A 462 -3.83 4.12 8.74
C GLU A 462 -5.07 3.54 8.04
N PHE A 463 -6.01 4.40 7.63
CA PHE A 463 -7.16 4.00 6.79
C PHE A 463 -6.72 3.43 5.43
N PHE A 464 -5.68 4.00 4.83
CA PHE A 464 -5.08 3.46 3.61
C PHE A 464 -4.56 2.03 3.82
N PHE A 465 -3.84 1.75 4.91
CA PHE A 465 -3.37 0.40 5.21
C PHE A 465 -4.51 -0.59 5.47
N GLU A 466 -5.55 -0.16 6.17
CA GLU A 466 -6.74 -0.97 6.40
C GLU A 466 -7.45 -1.29 5.08
N SER A 467 -7.63 -0.28 4.24
CA SER A 467 -8.18 -0.44 2.89
C SER A 467 -7.35 -1.41 2.05
N GLY A 468 -6.02 -1.35 2.12
CA GLY A 468 -5.13 -2.28 1.44
C GLY A 468 -5.36 -3.73 1.86
N LYS A 469 -5.52 -3.98 3.15
CA LYS A 469 -5.77 -5.31 3.67
C LYS A 469 -7.16 -5.84 3.29
N GLN A 470 -8.19 -5.01 3.41
CA GLN A 470 -9.58 -5.42 3.24
C GLN A 470 -10.05 -5.40 1.77
N ARG A 471 -9.53 -4.47 0.95
CA ARG A 471 -10.11 -4.12 -0.36
C ARG A 471 -9.22 -4.41 -1.56
N ALA A 472 -7.93 -4.69 -1.33
CA ALA A 472 -6.97 -5.00 -2.40
C ALA A 472 -6.40 -6.43 -2.28
N ASP A 473 -7.07 -7.34 -1.61
CA ASP A 473 -6.59 -8.71 -1.29
C ASP A 473 -5.20 -8.69 -0.61
N GLY A 474 -4.95 -7.66 0.21
CA GLY A 474 -3.66 -7.40 0.84
C GLY A 474 -3.44 -8.09 2.20
N THR A 475 -4.37 -8.93 2.67
CA THR A 475 -4.28 -9.63 3.96
C THR A 475 -3.15 -10.65 3.98
N ARG A 476 -2.90 -11.31 2.83
CA ARG A 476 -1.85 -12.32 2.62
C ARG A 476 -1.22 -12.15 1.24
N PRO A 477 0.10 -12.28 1.11
CA PRO A 477 0.77 -12.07 -0.18
C PRO A 477 0.40 -13.13 -1.22
N ARG A 478 0.13 -14.39 -0.83
CA ARG A 478 -0.22 -15.52 -1.71
C ARG A 478 0.73 -15.71 -2.89
N VAL A 479 2.03 -15.48 -2.67
CA VAL A 479 3.11 -15.63 -3.63
C VAL A 479 4.32 -16.27 -2.96
N TRP A 480 5.21 -16.88 -3.74
CA TRP A 480 6.32 -17.70 -3.26
C TRP A 480 7.71 -17.10 -3.55
N HIS A 481 7.77 -16.04 -4.38
CA HIS A 481 9.01 -15.41 -4.81
C HIS A 481 8.99 -13.91 -4.58
N THR A 482 10.15 -13.34 -4.26
CA THR A 482 10.37 -11.91 -4.04
C THR A 482 9.87 -11.03 -5.20
N ASP A 483 10.13 -11.45 -6.44
CA ASP A 483 9.70 -10.69 -7.63
C ASP A 483 8.17 -10.69 -7.75
N ALA A 484 7.54 -11.87 -7.63
CA ALA A 484 6.08 -11.98 -7.65
C ALA A 484 5.43 -11.19 -6.50
N LEU A 485 6.06 -11.16 -5.30
CA LEU A 485 5.62 -10.33 -4.18
C LEU A 485 5.63 -8.85 -4.54
N ARG A 486 6.75 -8.36 -5.08
CA ARG A 486 6.90 -6.94 -5.46
C ARG A 486 5.90 -6.54 -6.53
N GLY A 487 5.74 -7.35 -7.58
CA GLY A 487 4.79 -7.07 -8.65
C GLY A 487 3.34 -7.10 -8.19
N ARG A 488 2.96 -8.06 -7.34
CA ARG A 488 1.62 -8.11 -6.74
C ARG A 488 1.34 -6.89 -5.86
N MET A 489 2.28 -6.52 -4.98
CA MET A 489 2.16 -5.32 -4.15
C MET A 489 2.03 -4.06 -5.00
N PHE A 490 2.71 -3.99 -6.15
CA PHE A 490 2.57 -2.86 -7.06
C PHE A 490 1.16 -2.75 -7.65
N VAL A 491 0.57 -3.85 -8.12
CA VAL A 491 -0.82 -3.86 -8.61
C VAL A 491 -1.80 -3.50 -7.49
N GLN A 492 -1.61 -4.03 -6.28
CA GLN A 492 -2.41 -3.68 -5.11
C GLN A 492 -2.29 -2.18 -4.75
N PHE A 493 -1.09 -1.63 -4.84
CA PHE A 493 -0.85 -0.20 -4.61
C PHE A 493 -1.61 0.67 -5.64
N ILE A 494 -1.60 0.29 -6.92
CA ILE A 494 -2.38 0.97 -7.96
C ILE A 494 -3.88 0.88 -7.67
N THR A 495 -4.37 -0.28 -7.24
CA THR A 495 -5.77 -0.43 -6.80
C THR A 495 -6.13 0.58 -5.72
N LEU A 496 -5.24 0.76 -4.75
CA LEU A 496 -5.44 1.72 -3.67
C LEU A 496 -5.33 3.18 -4.15
N CYS A 497 -4.52 3.47 -5.16
CA CYS A 497 -4.52 4.80 -5.78
C CYS A 497 -5.89 5.15 -6.37
N TYR A 498 -6.52 4.22 -7.10
CA TYR A 498 -7.89 4.42 -7.59
C TYR A 498 -8.88 4.58 -6.44
N TYR A 499 -8.80 3.72 -5.43
CA TYR A 499 -9.71 3.74 -4.28
C TYR A 499 -9.66 5.06 -3.52
N GLU A 500 -8.46 5.53 -3.18
CA GLU A 500 -8.27 6.79 -2.44
C GLU A 500 -8.70 8.01 -3.27
N TYR A 501 -8.44 7.99 -4.58
CA TYR A 501 -8.92 9.06 -5.45
C TYR A 501 -10.45 9.10 -5.50
N PHE A 502 -11.10 7.95 -5.67
CA PHE A 502 -12.55 7.86 -5.63
C PHE A 502 -13.13 8.29 -4.29
N LEU A 503 -12.51 7.87 -3.20
CA LEU A 503 -12.91 8.28 -1.85
C LEU A 503 -12.84 9.81 -1.68
N ASP A 504 -11.79 10.44 -2.20
CA ASP A 504 -11.65 11.90 -2.15
C ASP A 504 -12.67 12.61 -3.04
N MET A 505 -12.95 12.09 -4.22
CA MET A 505 -14.04 12.60 -5.08
C MET A 505 -15.39 12.58 -4.35
N ILE A 506 -15.72 11.50 -3.66
CA ILE A 506 -16.98 11.37 -2.90
C ILE A 506 -17.00 12.34 -1.72
N ARG A 507 -15.90 12.50 -0.98
CA ARG A 507 -15.79 13.48 0.12
C ARG A 507 -16.05 14.90 -0.40
N ASN A 508 -15.34 15.31 -1.46
CA ASN A 508 -15.48 16.62 -2.05
C ASN A 508 -16.90 16.86 -2.64
N MET A 509 -17.53 15.80 -3.16
CA MET A 509 -18.92 15.86 -3.61
C MET A 509 -19.86 16.11 -2.43
N LYS A 510 -19.71 15.35 -1.33
CA LYS A 510 -20.57 15.47 -0.14
C LYS A 510 -20.47 16.84 0.52
N GLU A 511 -19.31 17.48 0.47
CA GLU A 511 -19.12 18.85 0.99
C GLU A 511 -19.93 19.89 0.21
N LYS A 512 -20.15 19.66 -1.08
CA LYS A 512 -20.87 20.57 -1.99
C LYS A 512 -22.37 20.30 -2.11
N LEU A 513 -22.81 19.06 -1.81
CA LEU A 513 -24.22 18.70 -1.92
C LEU A 513 -25.09 19.37 -0.86
N GLY A 514 -26.21 19.95 -1.30
CA GLY A 514 -27.18 20.64 -0.46
C GLY A 514 -26.76 22.04 0.00
N VAL A 515 -25.65 22.57 -0.52
CA VAL A 515 -25.14 23.89 -0.20
C VAL A 515 -25.64 24.91 -1.22
N LYS A 516 -26.20 26.03 -0.77
CA LYS A 516 -26.61 27.13 -1.65
C LYS A 516 -25.40 27.75 -2.34
N THR A 517 -25.49 27.92 -3.65
CA THR A 517 -24.42 28.47 -4.48
C THR A 517 -24.61 29.94 -4.86
N GLY A 518 -25.80 30.48 -4.66
CA GLY A 518 -26.20 31.81 -5.15
C GLY A 518 -26.82 31.77 -6.57
N ASP A 519 -26.80 30.64 -7.25
CA ASP A 519 -27.51 30.44 -8.52
C ASP A 519 -29.01 30.19 -8.25
N PRO A 520 -29.92 31.06 -8.72
CA PRO A 520 -31.35 30.89 -8.47
C PRO A 520 -31.94 29.55 -8.93
N GLN A 521 -31.42 28.98 -10.04
CA GLN A 521 -31.88 27.68 -10.53
C GLN A 521 -31.38 26.53 -9.67
N HIS A 522 -30.13 26.57 -9.28
CA HIS A 522 -29.54 25.56 -8.40
C HIS A 522 -30.19 25.60 -7.00
N ASP A 523 -30.42 26.81 -6.47
CA ASP A 523 -30.91 27.02 -5.11
C ASP A 523 -32.42 26.79 -4.93
N LEU A 524 -33.12 26.30 -5.98
CA LEU A 524 -34.50 25.84 -5.85
C LEU A 524 -34.60 24.72 -4.81
N LYS A 525 -35.56 24.84 -3.89
CA LYS A 525 -35.79 23.86 -2.84
C LYS A 525 -35.80 22.41 -3.35
N GLN A 526 -36.48 22.17 -4.48
CA GLN A 526 -36.58 20.83 -5.07
C GLN A 526 -35.22 20.25 -5.52
N ASN A 527 -34.29 21.08 -5.98
CA ASN A 527 -32.95 20.65 -6.38
C ASN A 527 -32.09 20.38 -5.15
N LEU A 528 -32.14 21.24 -4.14
CA LEU A 528 -31.45 21.04 -2.86
C LEU A 528 -31.97 19.79 -2.12
N ASP A 529 -33.26 19.52 -2.16
CA ASP A 529 -33.85 18.29 -1.56
C ASP A 529 -33.29 17.03 -2.23
N LYS A 530 -33.21 17.00 -3.58
CA LYS A 530 -32.61 15.89 -4.32
C LYS A 530 -31.11 15.71 -4.01
N GLU A 531 -30.35 16.81 -3.86
CA GLU A 531 -28.94 16.76 -3.46
C GLU A 531 -28.79 16.23 -2.04
N ASN A 532 -29.67 16.63 -1.11
CA ASN A 532 -29.70 16.13 0.26
C ASN A 532 -30.03 14.63 0.31
N GLU A 533 -30.94 14.14 -0.55
CA GLU A 533 -31.21 12.70 -0.69
C GLU A 533 -29.97 11.93 -1.17
N LEU A 534 -29.27 12.46 -2.18
CA LEU A 534 -28.02 11.87 -2.66
C LEU A 534 -26.95 11.85 -1.56
N LYS A 535 -26.78 12.97 -0.84
CA LYS A 535 -25.87 13.07 0.30
C LYS A 535 -26.19 12.04 1.38
N SER A 536 -27.45 11.93 1.78
CA SER A 536 -27.92 10.96 2.78
C SER A 536 -27.66 9.52 2.34
N TRP A 537 -27.83 9.21 1.06
CA TRP A 537 -27.52 7.89 0.51
C TRP A 537 -26.00 7.61 0.58
N LEU A 538 -25.17 8.58 0.17
CA LEU A 538 -23.70 8.46 0.25
C LEU A 538 -23.16 8.37 1.69
N ASP A 539 -23.86 8.98 2.66
CA ASP A 539 -23.48 8.89 4.08
C ASP A 539 -23.77 7.50 4.68
N LYS A 540 -24.81 6.85 4.20
CA LYS A 540 -25.25 5.53 4.69
C LYS A 540 -24.65 4.36 3.93
N THR A 541 -24.08 4.60 2.74
CA THR A 541 -23.64 3.54 1.83
C THR A 541 -22.10 3.50 1.80
N PRO A 542 -21.48 2.39 2.22
CA PRO A 542 -20.03 2.19 2.07
C PRO A 542 -19.59 2.36 0.62
N LEU A 543 -18.40 2.92 0.40
CA LEU A 543 -17.90 3.28 -0.93
C LEU A 543 -17.91 2.12 -1.93
N TYR A 544 -17.56 0.91 -1.49
CA TYR A 544 -17.56 -0.27 -2.36
C TYR A 544 -18.98 -0.65 -2.80
N LEU A 545 -20.00 -0.45 -1.95
CA LEU A 545 -21.39 -0.67 -2.31
C LEU A 545 -21.92 0.41 -3.27
N VAL A 546 -21.39 1.64 -3.19
CA VAL A 546 -21.69 2.68 -4.20
C VAL A 546 -21.23 2.22 -5.58
N LEU A 547 -20.01 1.67 -5.72
CA LEU A 547 -19.54 1.11 -6.99
C LEU A 547 -20.40 -0.09 -7.44
N GLN A 548 -20.67 -1.03 -6.54
CA GLN A 548 -21.48 -2.23 -6.84
C GLN A 548 -22.91 -1.88 -7.22
N TRP A 549 -23.48 -0.78 -6.72
CA TRP A 549 -24.79 -0.30 -7.16
C TRP A 549 -24.83 -0.09 -8.67
N PHE A 550 -23.76 0.50 -9.23
CA PHE A 550 -23.65 0.76 -10.66
C PHE A 550 -23.33 -0.49 -11.49
N ASP A 551 -22.99 -1.62 -10.87
CA ASP A 551 -22.81 -2.91 -11.56
C ASP A 551 -24.14 -3.44 -12.15
N ALA A 552 -25.28 -2.93 -11.69
CA ALA A 552 -26.60 -3.22 -12.24
C ALA A 552 -26.87 -2.55 -13.60
N ILE A 553 -26.03 -1.58 -14.00
CA ILE A 553 -26.18 -0.90 -15.29
C ILE A 553 -25.43 -1.70 -16.35
N GLU A 554 -26.19 -2.17 -17.34
CA GLU A 554 -25.72 -3.03 -18.41
C GLU A 554 -25.91 -2.38 -19.79
N GLU A 555 -24.98 -2.63 -20.68
CA GLU A 555 -25.14 -2.36 -22.11
C GLU A 555 -25.46 -3.67 -22.84
N VAL A 556 -26.55 -3.65 -23.58
CA VAL A 556 -26.92 -4.74 -24.48
C VAL A 556 -26.69 -4.29 -25.90
N LYS A 557 -25.87 -5.03 -26.64
CA LYS A 557 -25.59 -4.81 -28.05
C LYS A 557 -26.10 -5.99 -28.84
N VAL A 558 -27.08 -5.73 -29.72
CA VAL A 558 -27.59 -6.73 -30.66
C VAL A 558 -27.16 -6.35 -32.06
N SER A 559 -26.46 -7.24 -32.71
CA SER A 559 -25.99 -7.02 -34.08
C SER A 559 -26.38 -8.16 -35.01
N ASN A 560 -26.70 -7.79 -36.23
CA ASN A 560 -26.76 -8.67 -37.39
C ASN A 560 -25.85 -8.12 -38.49
N LYS A 561 -25.76 -8.79 -39.63
CA LYS A 561 -24.90 -8.35 -40.75
C LYS A 561 -25.18 -6.93 -41.26
N LEU A 562 -26.34 -6.37 -40.97
CA LEU A 562 -26.82 -5.10 -41.54
C LEU A 562 -26.95 -3.97 -40.50
N ARG A 563 -27.23 -4.28 -39.24
CA ARG A 563 -27.56 -3.27 -38.22
C ARG A 563 -27.05 -3.71 -36.84
N THR A 564 -26.56 -2.73 -36.08
CA THR A 564 -26.24 -2.86 -34.66
C THR A 564 -27.20 -1.94 -33.89
N LYS A 565 -27.88 -2.47 -32.90
CA LYS A 565 -28.65 -1.69 -31.91
C LYS A 565 -27.98 -1.82 -30.56
N ARG A 566 -27.87 -0.71 -29.84
CA ARG A 566 -27.38 -0.64 -28.47
C ARG A 566 -28.42 0.02 -27.59
N TRP A 567 -28.56 -0.48 -26.39
CA TRP A 567 -29.33 0.17 -25.33
C TRP A 567 -28.69 -0.17 -23.98
N SER A 568 -28.87 0.70 -23.00
CA SER A 568 -28.42 0.48 -21.63
C SER A 568 -29.61 0.38 -20.69
N THR A 569 -29.41 -0.24 -19.55
CA THR A 569 -30.38 -0.24 -18.45
C THR A 569 -30.72 1.19 -18.05
N GLU A 570 -31.99 1.44 -17.72
CA GLU A 570 -32.44 2.76 -17.28
C GLU A 570 -31.75 3.17 -15.97
N LYS A 571 -31.29 4.42 -15.92
CA LYS A 571 -30.64 5.02 -14.75
C LYS A 571 -31.69 5.82 -13.97
N THR A 572 -31.71 5.69 -12.64
CA THR A 572 -32.56 6.50 -11.77
C THR A 572 -32.17 7.97 -11.80
N SER A 573 -33.05 8.86 -11.35
CA SER A 573 -32.71 10.29 -11.24
C SER A 573 -31.50 10.55 -10.32
N ARG A 574 -31.38 9.78 -9.23
CA ARG A 574 -30.26 9.83 -8.31
C ARG A 574 -28.96 9.39 -9.00
N ASP A 575 -29.01 8.30 -9.78
CA ASP A 575 -27.83 7.79 -10.49
C ASP A 575 -27.32 8.80 -11.53
N LYS A 576 -28.25 9.41 -12.27
CA LYS A 576 -27.91 10.48 -13.23
C LYS A 576 -27.26 11.68 -12.52
N MET A 577 -27.81 12.10 -11.38
CA MET A 577 -27.24 13.17 -10.58
C MET A 577 -25.84 12.82 -10.07
N PHE A 578 -25.66 11.62 -9.53
CA PHE A 578 -24.36 11.15 -9.04
C PHE A 578 -23.30 11.18 -10.16
N LEU A 579 -23.61 10.59 -11.32
CA LEU A 579 -22.69 10.58 -12.47
C LEU A 579 -22.37 12.00 -12.97
N ALA A 580 -23.38 12.88 -13.04
CA ALA A 580 -23.15 14.28 -13.39
C ALA A 580 -22.26 15.01 -12.39
N LYS A 581 -22.44 14.78 -11.09
CA LYS A 581 -21.58 15.35 -10.02
C LYS A 581 -20.16 14.80 -10.03
N LEU A 582 -19.94 13.58 -10.57
CA LEU A 582 -18.60 13.05 -10.85
C LEU A 582 -17.95 13.69 -12.09
N GLY A 583 -18.68 14.49 -12.86
CA GLY A 583 -18.18 15.08 -14.11
C GLY A 583 -18.33 14.15 -15.33
N MET A 584 -19.13 13.11 -15.23
CA MET A 584 -19.37 12.17 -16.33
C MET A 584 -20.52 12.67 -17.22
N ASN A 585 -20.27 12.73 -18.52
CA ASN A 585 -21.31 13.05 -19.50
C ASN A 585 -22.27 11.86 -19.63
N LEU A 586 -23.55 12.08 -19.35
CA LEU A 586 -24.62 11.13 -19.57
C LEU A 586 -25.02 11.18 -21.05
N SER A 587 -24.38 10.37 -21.89
CA SER A 587 -24.82 10.15 -23.26
C SER A 587 -25.95 9.11 -23.32
#